data_1ffb4d568ccb12e4c635fa97bdf6780b
#
_entry.id   1ffb4d568ccb12e4c635fa97bdf6780b
#
_cell.length_a   1.000
_cell.length_b   1.000
_cell.length_c   1.000
_cell.angle_alpha   90.00
_cell.angle_beta   90.00
_cell.angle_gamma   90.00
#
_symmetry.space_group_name_H-M   'P 1'
#
loop_
_entity.id
_entity.type
_entity.pdbx_description
1 polymer ?
#
loop_
_entity_poly.entity_id
_entity_poly.type
_entity_poly.pdbx_seq_one_letter_code
_entity_poly.pdbx_strand_id
1 'polypeptide(L)'
;MSPRNQSYSSIEESSNVLDESHHHHAQKSSMKKMQLKSDSSISDLDDALPWKWPFFVAIAGAGLILIGKNVLHSFLDKSSSLKPIGPYRLVEAQEGHNFFSYYDFFDGPDSIGSAGYNMYVSKEKAMDLDIAKVITEEDPLWGDPVDFVHMSSAPTEKGPRDSIRLEGKRRFDHGLFILDVRHQPDGCGVWPAFWLTDEAAWPRNGEVDILEGVNGQTVAKTALHTSDKCDMYAHVSPRSMTGDWEWVTGIPNQFTGEPDFKTAKPADNCWVMAQHQWGNEGCTAVHDRNGTLGAPVNDNGGGVYALEWDPENKAIKSWVFSPIQDMPENLIGTIETAGLEDVSKQVTPNPHSWGTPYAMFAIGEDTGCSASHFKNMRIVFNLAFCGNVSGNRFTRECPVLAEKFNVTNKKGLNDPVQTCNAYIESDPEALNEAYWKIRGVYVYERELRKPKNDIKVEK
;
A
#
# COMPACT_ATOMS: atom_id res chain seq x y z
N MET A 1 -25.60 21.17 -32.94
CA MET A 1 -24.26 21.78 -32.86
C MET A 1 -23.34 20.73 -32.22
N SER A 2 -22.44 20.20 -33.03
CA SER A 2 -21.61 19.02 -32.70
C SER A 2 -20.34 19.44 -31.95
N PRO A 3 -19.84 18.69 -30.94
CA PRO A 3 -18.52 18.93 -30.36
C PRO A 3 -17.44 18.22 -31.18
N ARG A 4 -16.34 18.90 -31.35
CA ARG A 4 -15.16 18.51 -32.14
C ARG A 4 -14.39 17.39 -31.48
N ASN A 5 -14.13 16.31 -32.22
CA ASN A 5 -13.11 15.33 -32.01
C ASN A 5 -11.71 15.95 -32.09
N GLN A 6 -10.88 15.80 -31.11
CA GLN A 6 -9.43 15.93 -31.25
C GLN A 6 -8.82 14.53 -31.25
N SER A 7 -8.32 14.16 -32.42
CA SER A 7 -7.53 12.95 -32.66
C SER A 7 -6.10 13.18 -32.21
N TYR A 8 -5.58 12.27 -31.37
CA TYR A 8 -4.14 12.15 -31.13
C TYR A 8 -3.54 11.21 -32.19
N SER A 9 -2.60 11.76 -32.94
CA SER A 9 -1.85 11.06 -33.95
C SER A 9 -0.79 10.16 -33.34
N SER A 10 -0.78 8.91 -33.80
CA SER A 10 0.26 7.90 -33.60
C SER A 10 1.57 8.33 -34.26
N ILE A 11 2.67 8.25 -33.51
CA ILE A 11 4.03 8.33 -34.08
C ILE A 11 4.49 6.90 -34.32
N GLU A 12 4.59 6.52 -35.59
CA GLU A 12 5.34 5.35 -36.05
C GLU A 12 6.81 5.74 -36.17
N GLU A 13 7.67 5.06 -35.44
CA GLU A 13 9.10 5.05 -35.73
C GLU A 13 9.54 3.74 -36.33
N SER A 14 10.11 3.87 -37.51
CA SER A 14 10.68 2.82 -38.33
C SER A 14 12.01 2.34 -37.77
N SER A 15 12.11 1.03 -37.58
CA SER A 15 13.36 0.31 -37.28
C SER A 15 14.13 0.00 -38.56
N ASN A 16 15.36 0.47 -38.69
CA ASN A 16 16.34 -0.02 -39.64
C ASN A 16 17.20 -1.09 -39.02
N VAL A 17 17.25 -2.21 -39.71
CA VAL A 17 18.08 -3.39 -39.50
C VAL A 17 19.52 -3.08 -39.92
N LEU A 18 20.51 -3.43 -39.12
CA LEU A 18 21.85 -3.80 -39.58
C LEU A 18 22.31 -5.07 -38.87
N ASP A 19 22.51 -6.08 -39.70
CA ASP A 19 23.10 -7.37 -39.44
C ASP A 19 24.64 -7.26 -39.50
N GLU A 20 25.36 -7.77 -38.50
CA GLU A 20 26.72 -8.23 -38.70
C GLU A 20 27.13 -9.28 -37.64
N SER A 21 27.43 -10.44 -38.17
CA SER A 21 28.04 -11.58 -37.53
C SER A 21 29.53 -11.37 -37.24
N HIS A 22 30.07 -11.88 -36.09
CA HIS A 22 31.35 -12.59 -36.06
C HIS A 22 31.67 -13.26 -34.69
N HIS A 23 31.80 -14.57 -34.78
CA HIS A 23 32.76 -15.55 -34.20
C HIS A 23 33.44 -15.37 -32.80
N HIS A 24 33.17 -16.43 -32.00
CA HIS A 24 34.09 -17.26 -31.18
C HIS A 24 35.23 -16.61 -30.37
N HIS A 25 35.24 -16.82 -29.06
CA HIS A 25 36.22 -17.75 -28.43
C HIS A 25 35.86 -18.07 -26.97
N ALA A 26 35.89 -19.36 -26.67
CA ALA A 26 35.81 -19.89 -25.31
C ALA A 26 37.16 -19.74 -24.60
N GLN A 27 37.15 -19.34 -23.33
CA GLN A 27 38.26 -19.66 -22.42
C GLN A 27 37.72 -20.02 -21.02
N LYS A 28 37.95 -21.30 -20.67
CA LYS A 28 37.89 -21.86 -19.32
C LYS A 28 39.05 -21.30 -18.48
N SER A 29 38.83 -20.85 -17.25
CA SER A 29 39.88 -20.86 -16.23
C SER A 29 39.24 -21.05 -14.85
N SER A 30 39.47 -22.17 -14.33
CA SER A 30 39.98 -22.66 -13.03
C SER A 30 39.63 -21.86 -11.77
N MET A 31 38.75 -22.47 -10.96
CA MET A 31 38.58 -22.17 -9.52
C MET A 31 39.81 -22.59 -8.72
N LYS A 32 40.40 -21.67 -7.95
CA LYS A 32 41.27 -21.97 -6.81
C LYS A 32 40.51 -21.64 -5.52
N LYS A 33 40.23 -22.70 -4.74
CA LYS A 33 39.87 -22.61 -3.33
C LYS A 33 41.02 -22.03 -2.51
N MET A 34 40.76 -21.01 -1.73
CA MET A 34 41.67 -20.59 -0.66
C MET A 34 40.97 -20.87 0.70
N GLN A 35 41.54 -21.86 1.37
CA GLN A 35 41.26 -22.24 2.75
C GLN A 35 42.09 -21.35 3.67
N LEU A 36 41.45 -20.62 4.57
CA LEU A 36 42.16 -19.94 5.67
C LEU A 36 42.02 -20.77 6.93
N LYS A 37 43.18 -21.14 7.43
CA LYS A 37 43.38 -21.84 8.70
C LYS A 37 43.21 -20.87 9.88
N SER A 38 42.59 -21.39 10.93
CA SER A 38 42.66 -20.86 12.30
C SER A 38 43.95 -21.27 12.92
N ASP A 39 44.65 -20.34 13.57
CA ASP A 39 45.59 -20.64 14.66
C ASP A 39 45.61 -19.49 15.69
N SER A 40 45.22 -19.79 16.79
CA SER A 40 45.55 -19.77 18.22
C SER A 40 46.60 -18.74 18.72
N SER A 41 46.23 -18.22 19.90
CA SER A 41 47.01 -17.86 21.06
C SER A 41 47.96 -16.66 21.00
N ILE A 42 47.66 -15.67 21.83
CA ILE A 42 48.65 -14.91 22.58
C ILE A 42 48.12 -14.72 24.00
N SER A 43 48.74 -15.40 24.93
CA SER A 43 48.76 -15.13 26.35
C SER A 43 49.95 -14.22 26.64
N ASP A 44 49.85 -13.48 27.73
CA ASP A 44 50.96 -12.86 28.52
C ASP A 44 51.49 -11.51 28.06
N LEU A 45 51.08 -10.51 28.81
CA LEU A 45 51.97 -9.43 29.30
C LEU A 45 51.32 -8.77 30.54
N ASP A 46 51.51 -9.39 31.70
CA ASP A 46 51.59 -8.68 32.98
C ASP A 46 52.96 -7.98 33.03
N ASP A 47 52.97 -6.68 33.31
CA ASP A 47 53.83 -6.10 34.33
C ASP A 47 53.82 -4.56 34.32
N ALA A 48 53.54 -4.02 35.49
CA ALA A 48 54.09 -2.84 36.13
C ALA A 48 53.78 -1.44 35.60
N LEU A 49 52.87 -0.74 36.28
CA LEU A 49 53.06 0.68 36.63
C LEU A 49 52.34 1.03 37.95
N PRO A 50 52.92 1.88 38.79
CA PRO A 50 52.61 1.97 40.21
C PRO A 50 51.42 2.90 40.52
N TRP A 51 50.68 2.47 41.52
CA TRP A 51 49.61 3.10 42.25
C TRP A 51 49.99 4.47 42.86
N LYS A 52 49.34 5.53 42.39
CA LYS A 52 48.99 6.75 43.14
C LYS A 52 48.14 7.65 42.27
N TRP A 53 46.82 7.72 42.56
CA TRP A 53 45.93 8.85 42.39
C TRP A 53 44.44 8.43 42.41
N PRO A 54 43.84 8.27 43.59
CA PRO A 54 42.38 7.93 43.60
C PRO A 54 41.45 9.05 44.04
N PHE A 55 41.84 10.29 44.16
CA PHE A 55 40.94 11.31 44.76
C PHE A 55 40.44 12.43 43.86
N PHE A 56 40.96 12.62 42.63
CA PHE A 56 40.49 13.67 41.76
C PHE A 56 39.57 13.23 40.65
N VAL A 57 39.48 11.97 40.34
CA VAL A 57 38.63 11.42 39.25
C VAL A 57 37.14 11.27 39.69
N ALA A 58 36.89 11.14 41.00
CA ALA A 58 35.51 10.93 41.48
C ALA A 58 34.63 12.20 41.43
N ILE A 59 35.21 13.41 41.52
CA ILE A 59 34.43 14.65 41.49
C ILE A 59 34.15 15.09 40.02
N ALA A 60 35.03 14.82 39.11
CA ALA A 60 34.83 15.11 37.69
C ALA A 60 33.83 14.14 37.03
N GLY A 61 33.81 12.85 37.45
CA GLY A 61 32.89 11.86 37.00
C GLY A 61 31.43 12.08 37.43
N ALA A 62 31.23 12.52 38.65
CA ALA A 62 29.88 12.83 39.17
C ALA A 62 29.27 14.08 38.50
N GLY A 63 30.10 15.10 38.20
CA GLY A 63 29.66 16.28 37.48
C GLY A 63 29.27 15.99 36.02
N LEU A 64 30.03 15.17 35.33
CA LEU A 64 29.73 14.75 33.95
C LEU A 64 28.51 13.84 33.84
N ILE A 65 28.26 12.97 34.84
CA ILE A 65 27.06 12.13 34.87
C ILE A 65 25.81 12.95 35.17
N LEU A 66 25.89 13.98 36.03
CA LEU A 66 24.78 14.88 36.33
C LEU A 66 24.48 15.82 35.15
N ILE A 67 25.50 16.33 34.46
CA ILE A 67 25.31 17.15 33.27
C ILE A 67 24.80 16.28 32.10
N GLY A 68 25.31 15.04 31.94
CA GLY A 68 24.83 14.11 30.93
C GLY A 68 23.39 13.66 31.17
N LYS A 69 22.97 13.43 32.42
CA LYS A 69 21.56 13.10 32.75
C LYS A 69 20.63 14.30 32.52
N ASN A 70 21.01 15.50 32.87
CA ASN A 70 20.20 16.69 32.66
C ASN A 70 20.13 17.08 31.16
N VAL A 71 21.19 16.90 30.40
CA VAL A 71 21.22 17.13 28.96
C VAL A 71 20.43 16.02 28.24
N LEU A 72 20.57 14.74 28.66
CA LEU A 72 19.78 13.65 28.10
C LEU A 72 18.29 13.75 28.45
N HIS A 73 17.95 14.19 29.69
CA HIS A 73 16.55 14.49 30.04
C HIS A 73 16.02 15.69 29.25
N SER A 74 16.81 16.73 28.98
CA SER A 74 16.35 17.86 28.18
C SER A 74 16.27 17.54 26.69
N PHE A 75 16.97 16.51 26.18
CA PHE A 75 16.81 16.00 24.82
C PHE A 75 15.66 14.97 24.71
N LEU A 76 15.35 14.24 25.78
CA LEU A 76 14.23 13.31 25.83
C LEU A 76 12.89 14.07 26.10
N ASP A 77 12.93 15.21 26.76
CA ASP A 77 11.75 16.04 27.04
C ASP A 77 11.41 17.04 25.90
N LYS A 78 12.23 17.06 24.83
CA LYS A 78 11.90 17.72 23.55
C LYS A 78 11.33 16.77 22.50
N SER A 79 10.84 15.60 22.86
CA SER A 79 9.69 15.03 22.21
C SER A 79 8.57 16.06 22.42
N SER A 80 8.41 16.96 21.47
CA SER A 80 7.25 17.85 21.41
C SER A 80 6.04 16.91 21.43
N SER A 81 5.44 16.74 22.61
CA SER A 81 4.12 16.17 22.72
C SER A 81 3.21 17.11 21.93
N LEU A 82 3.06 16.83 20.64
CA LEU A 82 2.05 17.46 19.82
C LEU A 82 0.74 17.17 20.56
N LYS A 83 0.17 18.20 21.16
CA LYS A 83 -1.10 18.05 21.88
C LYS A 83 -2.09 17.53 20.85
N PRO A 84 -2.84 16.45 21.14
CA PRO A 84 -3.82 15.94 20.20
C PRO A 84 -4.77 17.08 19.81
N ILE A 85 -5.04 17.19 18.51
CA ILE A 85 -5.86 18.25 17.92
C ILE A 85 -7.32 17.82 17.98
N GLY A 86 -7.83 17.61 19.15
CA GLY A 86 -9.19 17.11 19.37
C GLY A 86 -9.35 15.60 19.10
N PRO A 87 -10.46 15.02 19.54
CA PRO A 87 -10.77 13.63 19.29
C PRO A 87 -11.21 13.42 17.84
N TYR A 88 -11.00 12.21 17.33
CA TYR A 88 -11.64 11.73 16.11
C TYR A 88 -13.16 11.66 16.31
N ARG A 89 -13.92 11.99 15.27
CA ARG A 89 -15.38 11.87 15.21
C ARG A 89 -15.75 11.07 13.99
N LEU A 90 -16.65 10.14 14.15
CA LEU A 90 -17.19 9.35 13.05
C LEU A 90 -17.92 10.28 12.06
N VAL A 91 -17.58 10.15 10.77
CA VAL A 91 -18.23 10.91 9.70
C VAL A 91 -18.95 10.00 8.71
N GLU A 92 -18.52 8.74 8.59
CA GLU A 92 -19.21 7.70 7.81
C GLU A 92 -19.06 6.33 8.48
N ALA A 93 -20.17 5.60 8.60
CA ALA A 93 -20.23 4.18 8.88
C ALA A 93 -20.91 3.51 7.68
N GLN A 94 -20.10 2.90 6.84
CA GLN A 94 -20.55 2.29 5.58
C GLN A 94 -20.65 0.78 5.81
N GLU A 95 -21.85 0.29 6.14
CA GLU A 95 -22.07 -1.10 6.52
C GLU A 95 -23.44 -1.60 6.07
N GLY A 96 -23.58 -2.91 5.94
CA GLY A 96 -24.83 -3.58 5.63
C GLY A 96 -25.56 -2.97 4.43
N HIS A 97 -26.88 -2.83 4.53
CA HIS A 97 -27.74 -2.34 3.45
C HIS A 97 -27.46 -0.87 3.04
N ASN A 98 -26.78 -0.09 3.89
CA ASN A 98 -26.45 1.30 3.58
C ASN A 98 -25.15 1.43 2.79
N PHE A 99 -24.29 0.41 2.76
CA PHE A 99 -22.96 0.47 2.17
C PHE A 99 -22.95 1.05 0.76
N PHE A 100 -23.72 0.48 -0.15
CA PHE A 100 -23.75 0.94 -1.54
C PHE A 100 -24.34 2.34 -1.76
N SER A 101 -24.99 2.94 -0.74
CA SER A 101 -25.49 4.31 -0.82
C SER A 101 -24.37 5.37 -0.79
N TYR A 102 -23.21 5.01 -0.26
CA TYR A 102 -22.03 5.87 -0.18
C TYR A 102 -21.26 5.96 -1.49
N TYR A 103 -21.58 5.14 -2.50
CA TYR A 103 -20.80 4.99 -3.71
C TYR A 103 -21.62 5.22 -4.98
N ASP A 104 -20.95 5.68 -5.99
CA ASP A 104 -21.35 5.55 -7.39
C ASP A 104 -20.65 4.34 -7.98
N PHE A 105 -21.35 3.58 -8.83
CA PHE A 105 -20.79 2.47 -9.56
C PHE A 105 -20.22 3.01 -10.87
N PHE A 106 -18.93 2.82 -11.09
CA PHE A 106 -18.31 3.13 -12.37
C PHE A 106 -18.75 2.09 -13.40
N ASP A 107 -19.20 2.56 -14.57
CA ASP A 107 -19.69 1.72 -15.67
C ASP A 107 -18.81 1.96 -16.91
N GLY A 108 -18.01 0.97 -17.28
CA GLY A 108 -17.09 1.08 -18.41
C GLY A 108 -15.87 0.15 -18.32
N PRO A 109 -15.05 0.15 -19.38
CA PRO A 109 -13.83 -0.66 -19.41
C PRO A 109 -12.79 -0.14 -18.40
N ASP A 110 -12.00 -1.03 -17.87
CA ASP A 110 -10.85 -0.71 -17.03
C ASP A 110 -9.65 -0.28 -17.92
N SER A 111 -9.82 0.84 -18.62
CA SER A 111 -8.86 1.34 -19.61
C SER A 111 -7.85 2.33 -19.04
N ILE A 112 -8.09 2.86 -17.84
CA ILE A 112 -7.27 3.90 -17.20
C ILE A 112 -6.64 3.31 -15.93
N GLY A 113 -5.30 3.37 -15.84
CA GLY A 113 -4.56 2.89 -14.70
C GLY A 113 -4.18 1.41 -14.82
N SER A 114 -5.02 0.51 -14.35
CA SER A 114 -4.74 -0.94 -14.32
C SER A 114 -4.73 -1.59 -15.71
N ALA A 115 -5.48 -1.08 -16.67
CA ALA A 115 -5.73 -1.71 -17.96
C ALA A 115 -6.15 -3.19 -17.80
N GLY A 116 -6.99 -3.46 -16.81
CA GLY A 116 -7.42 -4.79 -16.41
C GLY A 116 -8.31 -5.45 -17.46
N TYR A 117 -8.32 -6.78 -17.42
CA TYR A 117 -9.16 -7.60 -18.31
C TYR A 117 -10.54 -7.81 -17.67
N ASN A 118 -11.23 -6.70 -17.46
CA ASN A 118 -12.59 -6.64 -16.92
C ASN A 118 -13.37 -5.46 -17.46
N MET A 119 -14.70 -5.56 -17.37
CA MET A 119 -15.67 -4.50 -17.62
C MET A 119 -16.34 -4.18 -16.29
N TYR A 120 -16.19 -2.97 -15.80
CA TYR A 120 -16.97 -2.52 -14.66
C TYR A 120 -18.40 -2.24 -15.09
N VAL A 121 -19.36 -2.59 -14.24
CA VAL A 121 -20.78 -2.55 -14.60
C VAL A 121 -21.58 -1.63 -13.68
N SER A 122 -22.70 -1.12 -14.21
CA SER A 122 -23.63 -0.28 -13.44
C SER A 122 -24.16 -1.02 -12.21
N LYS A 123 -24.70 -0.26 -11.26
CA LYS A 123 -25.31 -0.81 -10.04
C LYS A 123 -26.43 -1.80 -10.36
N GLU A 124 -27.30 -1.45 -11.31
CA GLU A 124 -28.42 -2.30 -11.71
C GLU A 124 -27.92 -3.62 -12.25
N LYS A 125 -26.94 -3.58 -13.18
CA LYS A 125 -26.36 -4.79 -13.77
C LYS A 125 -25.60 -5.62 -12.72
N ALA A 126 -24.88 -4.99 -11.78
CA ALA A 126 -24.19 -5.70 -10.71
C ALA A 126 -25.14 -6.45 -9.78
N MET A 127 -26.30 -5.84 -9.47
CA MET A 127 -27.36 -6.48 -8.66
C MET A 127 -28.05 -7.61 -9.44
N ASP A 128 -28.35 -7.41 -10.71
CA ASP A 128 -28.96 -8.44 -11.59
C ASP A 128 -28.05 -9.67 -11.78
N LEU A 129 -26.73 -9.44 -11.83
CA LEU A 129 -25.74 -10.52 -11.91
C LEU A 129 -25.41 -11.15 -10.54
N ASP A 130 -26.01 -10.68 -9.45
CA ASP A 130 -25.74 -11.10 -8.07
C ASP A 130 -24.27 -10.95 -7.64
N ILE A 131 -23.53 -10.03 -8.27
CA ILE A 131 -22.14 -9.74 -7.93
C ILE A 131 -21.98 -8.59 -6.93
N ALA A 132 -23.04 -7.84 -6.63
CA ALA A 132 -23.11 -6.85 -5.56
C ALA A 132 -24.35 -7.10 -4.71
N LYS A 133 -24.17 -7.52 -3.47
CA LYS A 133 -25.27 -7.87 -2.57
C LYS A 133 -24.91 -7.69 -1.10
N VAL A 134 -25.92 -7.76 -0.24
CA VAL A 134 -25.78 -7.86 1.21
C VAL A 134 -26.27 -9.22 1.66
N ILE A 135 -25.47 -9.89 2.48
CA ILE A 135 -25.74 -11.25 2.97
C ILE A 135 -25.72 -11.20 4.50
N THR A 136 -26.79 -11.62 5.14
CA THR A 136 -26.84 -11.76 6.61
C THR A 136 -26.32 -13.13 7.00
N GLU A 137 -25.23 -13.16 7.73
CA GLU A 137 -24.60 -14.38 8.25
C GLU A 137 -24.11 -14.17 9.68
N GLU A 138 -23.91 -15.27 10.42
CA GLU A 138 -23.23 -15.23 11.70
C GLU A 138 -21.77 -14.81 11.50
N ASP A 139 -21.34 -13.77 12.23
CA ASP A 139 -19.94 -13.36 12.19
C ASP A 139 -19.09 -14.43 12.87
N PRO A 140 -18.15 -15.08 12.18
CA PRO A 140 -17.34 -16.18 12.73
C PRO A 140 -16.50 -15.79 13.94
N LEU A 141 -16.33 -14.49 14.18
CA LEU A 141 -15.51 -13.98 15.28
C LEU A 141 -16.34 -13.54 16.50
N TRP A 142 -17.53 -12.98 16.25
CA TRP A 142 -18.36 -12.37 17.30
C TRP A 142 -19.62 -13.18 17.61
N GLY A 143 -20.00 -14.12 16.73
CA GLY A 143 -21.14 -15.00 16.93
C GLY A 143 -22.51 -14.38 16.73
N ASP A 144 -22.59 -13.10 16.37
CA ASP A 144 -23.83 -12.40 16.09
C ASP A 144 -24.12 -12.33 14.59
N PRO A 145 -25.39 -12.35 14.13
CA PRO A 145 -25.74 -12.11 12.74
C PRO A 145 -25.34 -10.69 12.32
N VAL A 146 -24.60 -10.59 11.22
CA VAL A 146 -24.13 -9.33 10.62
C VAL A 146 -24.47 -9.30 9.14
N ASP A 147 -24.82 -8.12 8.65
CA ASP A 147 -25.04 -7.85 7.24
C ASP A 147 -23.71 -7.57 6.54
N PHE A 148 -23.15 -8.58 5.91
CA PHE A 148 -21.92 -8.45 5.13
C PHE A 148 -22.21 -7.95 3.73
N VAL A 149 -21.37 -7.03 3.25
CA VAL A 149 -21.35 -6.62 1.85
C VAL A 149 -20.51 -7.60 1.06
N HIS A 150 -21.11 -8.18 0.04
CA HIS A 150 -20.43 -9.11 -0.88
C HIS A 150 -20.29 -8.47 -2.26
N MET A 151 -19.06 -8.45 -2.79
CA MET A 151 -18.75 -7.95 -4.13
C MET A 151 -17.85 -8.95 -4.83
N SER A 152 -18.24 -9.37 -6.03
CA SER A 152 -17.50 -10.36 -6.82
C SER A 152 -17.45 -9.98 -8.31
N SER A 153 -17.25 -10.93 -9.17
CA SER A 153 -17.28 -10.76 -10.63
C SER A 153 -18.06 -11.87 -11.28
N ALA A 154 -18.57 -11.62 -12.48
CA ALA A 154 -19.26 -12.63 -13.27
C ALA A 154 -18.48 -12.92 -14.56
N PRO A 155 -18.40 -14.20 -15.01
CA PRO A 155 -17.87 -14.54 -16.32
C PRO A 155 -18.81 -14.00 -17.40
N THR A 156 -18.24 -13.64 -18.55
CA THR A 156 -18.98 -13.40 -19.79
C THR A 156 -18.84 -14.60 -20.72
N GLU A 157 -19.69 -14.72 -21.72
CA GLU A 157 -19.56 -15.80 -22.72
C GLU A 157 -18.20 -15.78 -23.41
N LYS A 158 -17.66 -14.59 -23.65
CA LYS A 158 -16.36 -14.38 -24.27
C LYS A 158 -15.87 -12.97 -23.95
N GLY A 159 -14.59 -12.86 -23.55
CA GLY A 159 -13.94 -11.59 -23.29
C GLY A 159 -13.80 -11.27 -21.79
N PRO A 160 -13.63 -10.00 -21.45
CA PRO A 160 -13.37 -9.58 -20.07
C PRO A 160 -14.55 -9.87 -19.14
N ARG A 161 -14.26 -10.18 -17.87
CA ARG A 161 -15.27 -10.42 -16.84
C ARG A 161 -16.03 -9.14 -16.50
N ASP A 162 -17.34 -9.27 -16.22
CA ASP A 162 -18.09 -8.22 -15.55
C ASP A 162 -17.64 -8.11 -14.10
N SER A 163 -17.31 -6.91 -13.65
CA SER A 163 -16.73 -6.66 -12.32
C SER A 163 -17.24 -5.35 -11.71
N ILE A 164 -16.73 -5.01 -10.52
CA ILE A 164 -17.19 -3.87 -9.73
C ILE A 164 -16.05 -2.88 -9.51
N ARG A 165 -16.37 -1.60 -9.73
CA ARG A 165 -15.63 -0.45 -9.22
C ARG A 165 -16.60 0.52 -8.56
N LEU A 166 -16.38 0.77 -7.28
CA LEU A 166 -17.15 1.71 -6.48
C LEU A 166 -16.33 2.96 -6.24
N GLU A 167 -16.94 4.11 -6.46
CA GLU A 167 -16.33 5.43 -6.29
C GLU A 167 -17.10 6.22 -5.23
N GLY A 168 -16.46 6.52 -4.10
CA GLY A 168 -17.06 7.21 -2.97
C GLY A 168 -17.61 8.59 -3.36
N LYS A 169 -18.80 8.92 -2.90
CA LYS A 169 -19.42 10.22 -3.16
C LYS A 169 -18.76 11.36 -2.39
N ARG A 170 -18.29 11.07 -1.18
CA ARG A 170 -17.59 12.04 -0.33
C ARG A 170 -16.11 12.12 -0.70
N ARG A 171 -15.58 13.33 -0.58
CA ARG A 171 -14.15 13.60 -0.75
C ARG A 171 -13.55 14.09 0.55
N PHE A 172 -12.27 13.76 0.76
CA PHE A 172 -11.53 13.97 2.00
C PHE A 172 -10.22 14.69 1.72
N ASP A 173 -9.78 15.49 2.67
CA ASP A 173 -8.46 16.13 2.71
C ASP A 173 -7.62 15.60 3.89
N HIS A 174 -8.17 14.74 4.72
CA HIS A 174 -7.56 14.06 5.86
C HIS A 174 -8.54 13.03 6.43
N GLY A 175 -8.08 12.16 7.31
CA GLY A 175 -8.97 11.25 8.02
C GLY A 175 -8.29 10.00 8.54
N LEU A 176 -9.06 9.22 9.28
CA LEU A 176 -8.74 7.86 9.66
C LEU A 176 -9.75 6.94 8.98
N PHE A 177 -9.25 6.05 8.14
CA PHE A 177 -10.02 5.12 7.32
C PHE A 177 -9.79 3.71 7.86
N ILE A 178 -10.85 3.01 8.23
CA ILE A 178 -10.80 1.66 8.80
C ILE A 178 -11.67 0.73 7.93
N LEU A 179 -11.07 -0.28 7.34
CA LEU A 179 -11.75 -1.36 6.62
C LEU A 179 -11.75 -2.61 7.49
N ASP A 180 -12.92 -3.10 7.86
CA ASP A 180 -13.14 -4.40 8.49
C ASP A 180 -13.64 -5.39 7.44
N VAL A 181 -12.76 -6.33 7.04
CA VAL A 181 -12.97 -7.27 5.94
C VAL A 181 -12.86 -8.71 6.44
N ARG A 182 -13.86 -9.57 6.08
CA ARG A 182 -13.85 -10.99 6.41
C ARG A 182 -13.28 -11.87 5.31
N HIS A 183 -13.35 -11.37 4.07
CA HIS A 183 -12.73 -12.00 2.93
C HIS A 183 -12.33 -10.94 1.91
N GLN A 184 -11.13 -11.02 1.42
CA GLN A 184 -10.61 -10.18 0.34
C GLN A 184 -10.36 -11.03 -0.90
N PRO A 185 -10.54 -10.48 -2.12
CA PRO A 185 -10.33 -11.25 -3.34
C PRO A 185 -8.91 -11.81 -3.42
N ASP A 186 -8.81 -13.10 -3.72
CA ASP A 186 -7.55 -13.80 -3.83
C ASP A 186 -7.49 -14.70 -5.08
N GLY A 187 -6.30 -14.98 -5.56
CA GLY A 187 -6.04 -15.91 -6.66
C GLY A 187 -5.18 -15.34 -7.78
N CYS A 188 -4.73 -16.24 -8.64
CA CYS A 188 -3.97 -15.89 -9.83
C CYS A 188 -4.79 -15.01 -10.79
N GLY A 189 -4.17 -13.98 -11.32
CA GLY A 189 -4.83 -13.03 -12.22
C GLY A 189 -5.74 -12.02 -11.52
N VAL A 190 -5.95 -12.14 -10.22
CA VAL A 190 -6.82 -11.26 -9.42
C VAL A 190 -6.04 -10.02 -8.98
N TRP A 191 -6.73 -8.86 -8.96
CA TRP A 191 -6.15 -7.57 -8.54
C TRP A 191 -7.22 -6.72 -7.81
N PRO A 192 -7.45 -6.95 -6.53
CA PRO A 192 -8.31 -6.12 -5.71
C PRO A 192 -7.59 -4.87 -5.21
N ALA A 193 -8.35 -3.78 -4.99
CA ALA A 193 -7.85 -2.61 -4.28
C ALA A 193 -8.93 -1.92 -3.44
N PHE A 194 -8.51 -1.41 -2.27
CA PHE A 194 -9.20 -0.42 -1.45
C PHE A 194 -8.26 0.76 -1.26
N TRP A 195 -8.59 1.91 -1.82
CA TRP A 195 -7.68 3.01 -2.02
C TRP A 195 -8.34 4.38 -2.04
N LEU A 196 -7.55 5.43 -2.03
CA LEU A 196 -7.99 6.82 -2.09
C LEU A 196 -7.38 7.52 -3.29
N THR A 197 -8.18 8.30 -4.04
CA THR A 197 -7.67 9.13 -5.14
C THR A 197 -8.57 10.31 -5.48
N ASP A 198 -8.00 11.30 -6.16
CA ASP A 198 -8.72 12.29 -6.98
C ASP A 198 -8.44 12.00 -8.46
N GLU A 199 -9.26 11.17 -9.06
CA GLU A 199 -9.11 10.72 -10.44
C GLU A 199 -9.07 11.84 -11.47
N ALA A 200 -9.75 12.98 -11.18
CA ALA A 200 -9.79 14.13 -12.08
C ALA A 200 -8.48 14.92 -12.11
N ALA A 201 -7.68 14.80 -11.07
CA ALA A 201 -6.41 15.52 -10.91
C ALA A 201 -5.19 14.61 -10.69
N TRP A 202 -5.35 13.31 -10.90
CA TRP A 202 -4.27 12.33 -10.78
C TRP A 202 -3.09 12.65 -11.70
N PRO A 203 -1.81 12.52 -11.28
CA PRO A 203 -1.36 12.15 -9.92
C PRO A 203 -1.13 13.38 -9.00
N ARG A 204 -1.57 14.59 -9.38
CA ARG A 204 -1.28 15.85 -8.65
C ARG A 204 -1.90 15.91 -7.26
N ASN A 205 -3.10 15.34 -7.11
CA ASN A 205 -3.83 15.33 -5.85
C ASN A 205 -3.65 14.01 -5.10
N GLY A 206 -2.71 13.15 -5.57
CA GLY A 206 -2.27 11.94 -4.92
C GLY A 206 -3.18 10.74 -5.12
N GLU A 207 -2.64 9.61 -4.69
CA GLU A 207 -3.29 8.32 -4.53
C GLU A 207 -2.69 7.63 -3.31
N VAL A 208 -3.50 6.89 -2.58
CA VAL A 208 -3.07 6.11 -1.41
C VAL A 208 -3.72 4.74 -1.48
N ASP A 209 -2.93 3.70 -1.69
CA ASP A 209 -3.39 2.32 -1.73
C ASP A 209 -3.29 1.73 -0.32
N ILE A 210 -4.46 1.51 0.31
CA ILE A 210 -4.57 1.06 1.70
C ILE A 210 -4.46 -0.47 1.75
N LEU A 211 -5.15 -1.14 0.84
CA LEU A 211 -5.09 -2.58 0.61
C LEU A 211 -5.05 -2.80 -0.88
N GLU A 212 -3.92 -3.32 -1.37
CA GLU A 212 -3.74 -3.75 -2.75
C GLU A 212 -2.87 -5.00 -2.81
N GLY A 213 -3.17 -5.90 -3.73
CA GLY A 213 -2.36 -7.07 -4.03
C GLY A 213 -2.71 -7.71 -5.36
N VAL A 214 -1.83 -8.59 -5.84
CA VAL A 214 -2.01 -9.29 -7.11
C VAL A 214 -1.57 -10.75 -7.00
N ASN A 215 -2.19 -11.63 -7.78
CA ASN A 215 -1.73 -13.01 -8.00
C ASN A 215 -1.54 -13.85 -6.73
N GLY A 216 -2.36 -13.67 -5.70
CA GLY A 216 -2.25 -14.42 -4.45
C GLY A 216 -1.08 -13.98 -3.58
N GLN A 217 -0.71 -12.71 -3.58
CA GLN A 217 0.27 -12.15 -2.66
C GLN A 217 -0.24 -12.21 -1.22
N THR A 218 0.68 -12.45 -0.27
CA THR A 218 0.34 -12.71 1.14
C THR A 218 0.87 -11.65 2.11
N VAL A 219 1.49 -10.58 1.59
CA VAL A 219 2.07 -9.50 2.39
C VAL A 219 1.44 -8.17 2.01
N ALA A 220 0.88 -7.49 2.99
CA ALA A 220 0.27 -6.18 2.78
C ALA A 220 1.32 -5.11 2.43
N LYS A 221 0.88 -4.19 1.60
CA LYS A 221 1.64 -3.01 1.18
C LYS A 221 0.74 -1.79 1.24
N THR A 222 1.33 -0.64 1.53
CA THR A 222 0.72 0.65 1.30
C THR A 222 1.60 1.42 0.32
N ALA A 223 0.99 1.90 -0.76
CA ALA A 223 1.67 2.71 -1.77
C ALA A 223 1.10 4.12 -1.83
N LEU A 224 1.97 5.09 -2.15
CA LEU A 224 1.56 6.45 -2.48
C LEU A 224 2.04 6.80 -3.88
N HIS A 225 1.14 7.42 -4.68
CA HIS A 225 1.46 7.89 -6.03
C HIS A 225 1.18 9.39 -6.13
N THR A 226 2.19 10.14 -6.59
CA THR A 226 2.12 11.61 -6.65
C THR A 226 2.75 12.17 -7.92
N SER A 227 2.59 13.47 -8.12
CA SER A 227 3.45 14.25 -9.00
C SER A 227 4.85 14.44 -8.39
N ASP A 228 5.77 15.08 -9.12
CA ASP A 228 7.14 15.37 -8.69
C ASP A 228 7.24 16.02 -7.30
N LYS A 229 8.37 15.83 -6.63
CA LYS A 229 8.73 16.39 -5.31
C LYS A 229 7.97 15.77 -4.13
N CYS A 230 7.90 14.47 -4.12
CA CYS A 230 7.42 13.70 -2.98
C CYS A 230 8.36 12.50 -2.76
N ASP A 231 9.38 12.68 -1.93
CA ASP A 231 10.47 11.73 -1.69
C ASP A 231 10.55 11.42 -0.19
N MET A 232 10.60 10.15 0.16
CA MET A 232 10.67 9.68 1.54
C MET A 232 12.10 9.44 2.01
N TYR A 233 13.07 9.46 1.10
CA TYR A 233 14.47 9.25 1.42
C TYR A 233 14.96 10.26 2.48
N ALA A 234 15.59 9.76 3.52
CA ALA A 234 16.08 10.55 4.67
C ALA A 234 14.99 11.29 5.50
N HIS A 235 13.71 11.21 5.14
CA HIS A 235 12.61 11.85 5.86
C HIS A 235 11.80 10.90 6.73
N VAL A 236 11.92 9.59 6.47
CA VAL A 236 11.29 8.52 7.25
C VAL A 236 12.37 7.75 8.02
N SER A 237 12.26 7.76 9.35
CA SER A 237 13.17 6.99 10.18
C SER A 237 12.82 5.50 10.11
N PRO A 238 13.80 4.58 9.98
CA PRO A 238 13.54 3.14 10.06
C PRO A 238 12.89 2.66 11.37
N ARG A 239 12.83 3.51 12.39
CA ARG A 239 12.16 3.21 13.67
C ARG A 239 10.71 3.70 13.74
N SER A 240 10.25 4.44 12.73
CA SER A 240 8.88 4.99 12.70
C SER A 240 7.86 4.04 12.10
N MET A 241 8.31 2.94 11.52
CA MET A 241 7.48 1.85 11.00
C MET A 241 8.14 0.50 11.30
N THR A 242 7.35 -0.59 11.30
CA THR A 242 7.88 -1.95 11.45
C THR A 242 8.25 -2.57 10.11
N GLY A 243 7.60 -2.17 9.04
CA GLY A 243 7.89 -2.60 7.68
C GLY A 243 9.13 -1.94 7.08
N ASP A 244 9.37 -2.22 5.83
CA ASP A 244 10.48 -1.66 5.04
C ASP A 244 9.97 -1.20 3.68
N TRP A 245 10.77 -0.43 2.95
CA TRP A 245 10.48 -0.08 1.57
C TRP A 245 10.53 -1.31 0.66
N GLU A 246 9.67 -1.37 -0.35
CA GLU A 246 9.79 -2.39 -1.39
C GLU A 246 11.11 -2.22 -2.14
N TRP A 247 11.82 -3.32 -2.35
CA TRP A 247 13.07 -3.33 -3.10
C TRP A 247 12.80 -3.63 -4.56
N VAL A 248 12.96 -2.63 -5.40
CA VAL A 248 12.69 -2.71 -6.83
C VAL A 248 13.95 -3.13 -7.57
N THR A 249 13.82 -4.18 -8.38
CA THR A 249 14.89 -4.71 -9.23
C THR A 249 14.45 -4.72 -10.68
N GLY A 250 15.40 -4.72 -11.60
CA GLY A 250 15.12 -4.80 -13.03
C GLY A 250 14.53 -3.53 -13.63
N ILE A 251 14.79 -2.39 -13.01
CA ILE A 251 14.33 -1.09 -13.48
C ILE A 251 14.94 -0.80 -14.84
N PRO A 252 14.16 -0.44 -15.87
CA PRO A 252 14.70 -0.02 -17.14
C PRO A 252 15.59 1.21 -16.96
N ASN A 253 16.81 1.15 -17.44
CA ASN A 253 17.63 2.34 -17.56
C ASN A 253 16.89 3.30 -18.51
N GLN A 254 16.51 4.47 -18.02
CA GLN A 254 15.71 5.43 -18.80
C GLN A 254 16.47 5.95 -20.04
N PHE A 255 17.78 5.81 -20.09
CA PHE A 255 18.60 6.23 -21.23
C PHE A 255 18.80 5.12 -22.26
N THR A 256 18.84 3.85 -21.83
CA THR A 256 19.11 2.71 -22.72
C THR A 256 17.90 1.81 -22.93
N GLY A 257 16.86 1.92 -22.11
CA GLY A 257 15.70 1.02 -22.11
C GLY A 257 16.00 -0.39 -21.62
N GLU A 258 17.27 -0.67 -21.25
CA GLU A 258 17.69 -1.99 -20.75
C GLU A 258 17.46 -2.09 -19.23
N PRO A 259 16.97 -3.24 -18.72
CA PRO A 259 16.79 -3.45 -17.31
C PRO A 259 18.14 -3.40 -16.55
N ASP A 260 18.24 -2.57 -15.52
CA ASP A 260 19.37 -2.61 -14.59
C ASP A 260 19.11 -3.60 -13.45
N PHE A 261 19.35 -4.88 -13.70
CA PHE A 261 19.16 -5.96 -12.72
C PHE A 261 20.20 -5.99 -11.58
N LYS A 262 21.21 -5.12 -11.62
CA LYS A 262 22.33 -5.20 -10.69
C LYS A 262 22.15 -4.34 -9.45
N THR A 263 21.24 -3.38 -9.47
CA THR A 263 21.09 -2.40 -8.40
C THR A 263 19.64 -2.39 -7.90
N ALA A 264 19.34 -3.23 -6.91
CA ALA A 264 18.09 -3.08 -6.18
C ALA A 264 18.09 -1.75 -5.43
N LYS A 265 16.98 -1.00 -5.48
CA LYS A 265 16.78 0.25 -4.77
C LYS A 265 15.44 0.23 -4.05
N PRO A 266 15.32 0.92 -2.90
CA PRO A 266 14.03 1.07 -2.26
C PRO A 266 13.10 1.92 -3.12
N ALA A 267 11.81 1.55 -3.15
CA ALA A 267 10.73 2.35 -3.73
C ALA A 267 10.29 3.40 -2.70
N ASP A 268 11.09 4.44 -2.51
CA ASP A 268 10.91 5.48 -1.50
C ASP A 268 10.60 6.87 -2.10
N ASN A 269 10.44 6.97 -3.41
CA ASN A 269 10.00 8.18 -4.10
C ASN A 269 8.59 8.00 -4.65
N CYS A 270 7.64 8.81 -4.17
CA CYS A 270 6.21 8.66 -4.51
C CYS A 270 5.86 9.22 -5.90
N TRP A 271 6.78 9.91 -6.57
CA TRP A 271 6.54 10.41 -7.92
C TRP A 271 6.38 9.26 -8.92
N VAL A 272 5.25 9.24 -9.64
CA VAL A 272 4.92 8.19 -10.62
C VAL A 272 5.93 8.03 -11.77
N MET A 273 6.81 9.02 -11.96
CA MET A 273 7.89 9.01 -12.94
C MET A 273 9.27 9.04 -12.29
N ALA A 274 9.38 8.58 -11.03
CA ALA A 274 10.63 8.58 -10.28
C ALA A 274 11.71 7.78 -11.02
N GLN A 275 12.93 8.33 -11.04
CA GLN A 275 14.08 7.63 -11.58
C GLN A 275 14.42 6.44 -10.67
N HIS A 276 14.84 5.33 -11.24
CA HIS A 276 15.20 4.11 -10.52
C HIS A 276 14.03 3.35 -9.89
N GLN A 277 12.81 3.64 -10.30
CA GLN A 277 11.61 2.90 -9.98
C GLN A 277 10.84 2.58 -11.26
N TRP A 278 9.98 1.56 -11.25
CA TRP A 278 9.10 1.32 -12.38
C TRP A 278 8.17 2.51 -12.61
N GLY A 279 7.79 2.75 -13.84
CA GLY A 279 6.76 3.76 -14.14
C GLY A 279 5.50 3.44 -13.34
N ASN A 280 5.00 4.42 -12.62
CA ASN A 280 3.87 4.28 -11.70
C ASN A 280 4.09 3.31 -10.51
N GLU A 281 5.33 3.07 -10.08
CA GLU A 281 5.61 2.31 -8.84
C GLU A 281 5.17 3.08 -7.60
N GLY A 282 5.41 4.38 -7.57
CA GLY A 282 5.20 5.19 -6.36
C GLY A 282 6.16 4.83 -5.24
N CYS A 283 5.91 5.31 -4.03
CA CYS A 283 6.64 4.88 -2.84
C CYS A 283 5.82 3.83 -2.09
N THR A 284 6.43 2.65 -1.86
CA THR A 284 5.73 1.46 -1.37
C THR A 284 6.39 0.93 -0.11
N ALA A 285 5.65 0.94 0.99
CA ALA A 285 6.04 0.28 2.24
C ALA A 285 5.41 -1.10 2.35
N VAL A 286 6.22 -2.10 2.66
CA VAL A 286 5.86 -3.52 2.75
C VAL A 286 5.81 -3.94 4.21
N HIS A 287 4.78 -4.69 4.59
CA HIS A 287 4.64 -5.22 5.95
C HIS A 287 5.78 -6.20 6.29
N ASP A 288 6.27 -6.17 7.52
CA ASP A 288 7.34 -7.04 8.03
C ASP A 288 6.92 -8.49 8.31
N ARG A 289 5.60 -8.81 8.22
CA ARG A 289 5.05 -10.15 8.45
C ARG A 289 4.32 -10.69 7.22
N ASN A 290 4.48 -11.98 6.97
CA ASN A 290 3.62 -12.73 6.06
C ASN A 290 2.22 -12.93 6.67
N GLY A 291 1.24 -13.26 5.81
CA GLY A 291 -0.12 -13.56 6.25
C GLY A 291 -0.95 -12.31 6.57
N THR A 292 -0.54 -11.17 6.02
CA THR A 292 -1.23 -9.88 6.19
C THR A 292 -2.03 -9.46 4.96
N LEU A 293 -2.12 -10.33 3.92
CA LEU A 293 -2.87 -10.11 2.69
C LEU A 293 -3.32 -11.45 2.10
N GLY A 294 -4.41 -11.46 1.31
CA GLY A 294 -4.88 -12.60 0.52
C GLY A 294 -5.36 -13.79 1.34
N ALA A 295 -5.17 -14.99 0.81
CA ALA A 295 -5.67 -16.24 1.42
C ALA A 295 -5.37 -16.39 2.91
N PRO A 296 -4.17 -16.10 3.44
CA PRO A 296 -3.94 -16.25 4.88
C PRO A 296 -4.82 -15.36 5.76
N VAL A 297 -5.22 -14.17 5.28
CA VAL A 297 -6.16 -13.31 5.99
C VAL A 297 -7.55 -13.93 5.97
N ASN A 298 -7.97 -14.46 4.81
CA ASN A 298 -9.25 -15.14 4.64
C ASN A 298 -9.33 -16.38 5.56
N ASP A 299 -8.27 -17.19 5.60
CA ASP A 299 -8.16 -18.39 6.45
C ASP A 299 -8.22 -18.06 7.95
N ASN A 300 -7.78 -16.88 8.34
CA ASN A 300 -7.84 -16.37 9.72
C ASN A 300 -9.20 -15.71 10.07
N GLY A 301 -10.19 -15.76 9.17
CA GLY A 301 -11.51 -15.17 9.37
C GLY A 301 -11.56 -13.67 9.11
N GLY A 302 -10.53 -13.12 8.45
CA GLY A 302 -10.48 -11.72 8.03
C GLY A 302 -9.37 -10.89 8.66
N GLY A 303 -9.47 -9.59 8.48
CA GLY A 303 -8.52 -8.60 9.02
C GLY A 303 -9.09 -7.20 9.04
N VAL A 304 -8.39 -6.31 9.74
CA VAL A 304 -8.70 -4.87 9.75
C VAL A 304 -7.50 -4.10 9.19
N TYR A 305 -7.77 -3.27 8.21
CA TYR A 305 -6.81 -2.36 7.58
C TYR A 305 -7.15 -0.94 7.98
N ALA A 306 -6.20 -0.22 8.55
CA ALA A 306 -6.40 1.15 9.01
C ALA A 306 -5.35 2.09 8.42
N LEU A 307 -5.81 3.23 7.90
CA LEU A 307 -4.97 4.31 7.41
C LEU A 307 -5.27 5.59 8.16
N GLU A 308 -4.27 6.20 8.79
CA GLU A 308 -4.32 7.56 9.31
C GLU A 308 -3.65 8.52 8.32
N TRP A 309 -4.42 9.39 7.70
CA TRP A 309 -3.92 10.48 6.89
C TRP A 309 -4.07 11.80 7.67
N ASP A 310 -2.97 12.31 8.16
CA ASP A 310 -2.92 13.40 9.11
C ASP A 310 -1.88 14.47 8.72
N PRO A 311 -2.29 15.48 7.96
CA PRO A 311 -1.40 16.57 7.54
C PRO A 311 -0.90 17.44 8.71
N GLU A 312 -1.60 17.48 9.84
CA GLU A 312 -1.18 18.22 11.02
C GLU A 312 -0.01 17.54 11.75
N ASN A 313 -0.05 16.21 11.86
CA ASN A 313 1.05 15.39 12.37
C ASN A 313 2.06 15.02 11.27
N LYS A 314 1.86 15.57 10.07
CA LYS A 314 2.76 15.43 8.91
C LYS A 314 3.03 13.98 8.54
N ALA A 315 2.03 13.12 8.60
CA ALA A 315 2.19 11.71 8.35
C ALA A 315 0.96 11.06 7.70
N ILE A 316 1.23 10.05 6.86
CA ILE A 316 0.29 9.00 6.50
C ILE A 316 0.84 7.72 7.10
N LYS A 317 -0.02 6.93 7.78
CA LYS A 317 0.38 5.72 8.48
C LYS A 317 -0.62 4.60 8.25
N SER A 318 -0.13 3.36 8.14
CA SER A 318 -0.99 2.19 7.96
C SER A 318 -0.71 1.10 8.98
N TRP A 319 -1.78 0.42 9.39
CA TRP A 319 -1.77 -0.76 10.25
C TRP A 319 -2.59 -1.87 9.62
N VAL A 320 -2.18 -3.11 9.85
CA VAL A 320 -2.94 -4.32 9.53
C VAL A 320 -3.01 -5.20 10.76
N PHE A 321 -4.21 -5.64 11.08
CA PHE A 321 -4.49 -6.56 12.17
C PHE A 321 -5.11 -7.83 11.57
N SER A 322 -4.30 -8.86 11.44
CA SER A 322 -4.70 -10.22 11.06
C SER A 322 -3.76 -11.20 11.77
N PRO A 323 -4.29 -12.15 12.53
CA PRO A 323 -5.72 -12.35 12.81
C PRO A 323 -6.34 -11.19 13.61
N ILE A 324 -7.66 -11.09 13.55
CA ILE A 324 -8.42 -10.00 14.21
C ILE A 324 -8.22 -9.99 15.73
N GLN A 325 -7.89 -11.13 16.35
CA GLN A 325 -7.58 -11.24 17.77
C GLN A 325 -6.36 -10.40 18.20
N ASP A 326 -5.50 -10.00 17.25
CA ASP A 326 -4.36 -9.12 17.50
C ASP A 326 -4.75 -7.63 17.54
N MET A 327 -6.04 -7.29 17.33
CA MET A 327 -6.50 -5.91 17.40
C MET A 327 -6.35 -5.31 18.79
N PRO A 328 -5.90 -4.06 18.91
CA PRO A 328 -5.95 -3.32 20.16
C PRO A 328 -7.39 -3.13 20.65
N GLU A 329 -7.59 -3.22 21.97
CA GLU A 329 -8.91 -3.06 22.62
C GLU A 329 -9.63 -1.77 22.18
N ASN A 330 -8.90 -0.66 22.02
CA ASN A 330 -9.47 0.59 21.54
C ASN A 330 -10.04 0.46 20.11
N LEU A 331 -9.36 -0.27 19.21
CA LEU A 331 -9.82 -0.45 17.84
C LEU A 331 -11.06 -1.37 17.79
N ILE A 332 -11.06 -2.42 18.60
CA ILE A 332 -12.24 -3.30 18.76
C ILE A 332 -13.46 -2.46 19.17
N GLY A 333 -13.35 -1.72 20.28
CA GLY A 333 -14.43 -0.88 20.75
C GLY A 333 -14.84 0.20 19.73
N THR A 334 -13.90 0.74 18.95
CA THR A 334 -14.18 1.69 17.87
C THR A 334 -15.09 1.08 16.81
N ILE A 335 -14.78 -0.14 16.35
CA ILE A 335 -15.56 -0.84 15.31
C ILE A 335 -16.93 -1.28 15.86
N GLU A 336 -16.96 -1.87 17.04
CA GLU A 336 -18.22 -2.38 17.65
C GLU A 336 -19.22 -1.28 17.95
N THR A 337 -18.76 -0.07 18.20
CA THR A 337 -19.64 1.03 18.60
C THR A 337 -19.88 2.07 17.51
N ALA A 338 -19.28 1.92 16.33
CA ALA A 338 -19.37 2.90 15.24
C ALA A 338 -20.81 3.16 14.77
N GLY A 339 -21.62 2.11 14.65
CA GLY A 339 -23.02 2.19 14.19
C GLY A 339 -24.03 2.60 15.27
N LEU A 340 -23.62 2.85 16.52
CA LEU A 340 -24.57 3.19 17.59
C LEU A 340 -25.15 4.59 17.40
N GLU A 341 -26.49 4.71 17.49
CA GLU A 341 -27.21 5.98 17.43
C GLU A 341 -26.83 6.93 18.58
N ASP A 342 -26.55 6.37 19.76
CA ASP A 342 -26.09 7.14 20.92
C ASP A 342 -24.59 7.41 20.82
N VAL A 343 -24.23 8.54 20.24
CA VAL A 343 -22.84 8.98 20.04
C VAL A 343 -22.03 9.00 21.35
N SER A 344 -22.69 9.15 22.51
CA SER A 344 -22.00 9.14 23.80
C SER A 344 -21.45 7.78 24.18
N LYS A 345 -21.90 6.71 23.55
CA LYS A 345 -21.43 5.35 23.72
C LYS A 345 -20.40 4.93 22.69
N GLN A 346 -20.17 5.74 21.65
CA GLN A 346 -19.16 5.44 20.65
C GLN A 346 -17.76 5.58 21.25
N VAL A 347 -16.91 4.59 21.00
CA VAL A 347 -15.50 4.64 21.38
C VAL A 347 -14.73 5.47 20.35
N THR A 348 -14.04 6.48 20.84
CA THR A 348 -13.19 7.32 19.99
C THR A 348 -11.90 6.57 19.63
N PRO A 349 -11.55 6.42 18.34
CA PRO A 349 -10.31 5.79 17.94
C PRO A 349 -9.08 6.55 18.42
N ASN A 350 -8.07 5.81 18.85
CA ASN A 350 -6.79 6.36 19.27
C ASN A 350 -5.62 5.62 18.60
N PRO A 351 -5.25 5.97 17.36
CA PRO A 351 -4.17 5.31 16.64
C PRO A 351 -2.82 5.28 17.36
N HIS A 352 -2.58 6.22 18.29
CA HIS A 352 -1.37 6.20 19.11
C HIS A 352 -1.28 4.98 20.06
N SER A 353 -2.41 4.33 20.37
CA SER A 353 -2.46 3.13 21.19
C SER A 353 -2.37 1.83 20.40
N TRP A 354 -2.32 1.89 19.06
CA TRP A 354 -2.34 0.71 18.18
C TRP A 354 -0.96 0.14 17.88
N GLY A 355 0.09 0.68 18.51
CA GLY A 355 1.47 0.28 18.26
C GLY A 355 2.11 1.01 17.07
N THR A 356 3.32 0.59 16.73
CA THR A 356 4.03 1.15 15.58
C THR A 356 3.34 0.72 14.29
N PRO A 357 3.05 1.66 13.36
CA PRO A 357 2.48 1.31 12.06
C PRO A 357 3.47 0.46 11.25
N TYR A 358 2.99 -0.38 10.33
CA TYR A 358 3.90 -1.06 9.42
C TYR A 358 4.39 -0.16 8.29
N ALA A 359 3.61 0.85 7.92
CA ALA A 359 3.97 1.85 6.91
C ALA A 359 3.81 3.27 7.48
N MET A 360 4.79 4.13 7.21
CA MET A 360 4.78 5.53 7.60
C MET A 360 5.41 6.38 6.50
N PHE A 361 4.69 7.42 6.06
CA PHE A 361 5.14 8.37 5.05
C PHE A 361 5.13 9.77 5.65
N ALA A 362 6.24 10.48 5.49
CA ALA A 362 6.38 11.83 6.01
C ALA A 362 5.85 12.85 5.00
N ILE A 363 4.80 13.58 5.36
CA ILE A 363 4.20 14.62 4.52
C ILE A 363 4.21 15.98 5.24
N GLY A 364 4.49 17.07 4.50
CA GLY A 364 4.50 18.42 5.06
C GLY A 364 5.64 19.27 4.52
N GLU A 365 5.66 20.57 4.85
CA GLU A 365 6.62 21.52 4.28
C GLU A 365 8.09 21.22 4.65
N ASP A 366 8.31 20.63 5.82
CA ASP A 366 9.67 20.31 6.31
C ASP A 366 10.12 18.89 5.94
N THR A 367 9.37 18.21 5.07
CA THR A 367 9.68 16.87 4.58
C THR A 367 9.99 16.89 3.08
N GLY A 368 10.40 15.76 2.53
CA GLY A 368 10.60 15.62 1.08
C GLY A 368 9.30 15.60 0.27
N CYS A 369 8.13 15.63 0.92
CA CYS A 369 6.82 15.53 0.29
C CYS A 369 5.84 16.52 0.92
N SER A 370 5.37 17.50 0.15
CA SER A 370 4.36 18.45 0.64
C SER A 370 3.02 17.75 0.88
N ALA A 371 2.35 18.10 1.99
CA ALA A 371 0.98 17.61 2.26
C ALA A 371 -0.03 18.00 1.15
N SER A 372 0.27 19.03 0.35
CA SER A 372 -0.57 19.46 -0.77
C SER A 372 -0.65 18.47 -1.93
N HIS A 373 0.21 17.43 -1.94
CA HIS A 373 0.09 16.30 -2.88
C HIS A 373 -1.15 15.43 -2.60
N PHE A 374 -1.73 15.52 -1.41
CA PHE A 374 -2.85 14.69 -0.99
C PHE A 374 -4.03 15.57 -0.63
N LYS A 375 -5.05 15.59 -1.47
CA LYS A 375 -6.28 16.38 -1.25
C LYS A 375 -7.42 15.92 -2.14
N ASN A 376 -8.64 16.24 -1.73
CA ASN A 376 -9.87 16.03 -2.50
C ASN A 376 -10.05 14.56 -2.92
N MET A 377 -9.49 13.60 -2.18
CA MET A 377 -9.53 12.19 -2.52
C MET A 377 -10.84 11.54 -2.07
N ARG A 378 -11.29 10.56 -2.78
CA ARG A 378 -12.43 9.70 -2.43
C ARG A 378 -11.99 8.25 -2.27
N ILE A 379 -12.74 7.49 -1.49
CA ILE A 379 -12.57 6.04 -1.36
C ILE A 379 -12.95 5.38 -2.69
N VAL A 380 -12.14 4.42 -3.11
CA VAL A 380 -12.42 3.54 -4.24
C VAL A 380 -12.24 2.09 -3.83
N PHE A 381 -13.20 1.25 -4.22
CA PHE A 381 -13.05 -0.20 -4.24
C PHE A 381 -13.06 -0.67 -5.67
N ASN A 382 -12.21 -1.60 -6.01
CA ASN A 382 -12.33 -2.32 -7.28
C ASN A 382 -11.88 -3.77 -7.16
N LEU A 383 -12.28 -4.54 -8.15
CA LEU A 383 -11.80 -5.88 -8.42
C LEU A 383 -11.42 -5.95 -9.90
N ALA A 384 -10.14 -5.80 -10.18
CA ALA A 384 -9.59 -5.92 -11.52
C ALA A 384 -8.99 -7.31 -11.76
N PHE A 385 -8.72 -7.63 -13.00
CA PHE A 385 -8.09 -8.87 -13.41
C PHE A 385 -6.98 -8.60 -14.42
N CYS A 386 -5.87 -9.31 -14.31
CA CYS A 386 -4.72 -9.22 -15.22
C CYS A 386 -4.14 -7.78 -15.32
N GLY A 387 -4.12 -7.19 -16.51
CA GLY A 387 -3.67 -5.81 -16.71
C GLY A 387 -2.18 -5.57 -16.49
N ASN A 388 -1.86 -4.30 -16.19
CA ASN A 388 -0.48 -3.83 -16.16
C ASN A 388 0.36 -4.36 -15.00
N VAL A 389 -0.23 -4.76 -13.88
CA VAL A 389 0.52 -5.30 -12.72
C VAL A 389 0.30 -6.80 -12.61
N SER A 390 -0.92 -7.26 -12.32
CA SER A 390 -1.22 -8.69 -12.16
C SER A 390 -0.87 -9.49 -13.43
N GLY A 391 -1.25 -9.00 -14.62
CA GLY A 391 -0.97 -9.63 -15.90
C GLY A 391 0.52 -9.72 -16.21
N ASN A 392 1.27 -8.62 -16.06
CA ASN A 392 2.72 -8.63 -16.33
C ASN A 392 3.52 -9.51 -15.37
N ARG A 393 3.01 -9.74 -14.16
CA ARG A 393 3.63 -10.61 -13.15
C ARG A 393 3.14 -12.06 -13.23
N PHE A 394 2.09 -12.35 -14.02
CA PHE A 394 1.38 -13.63 -14.02
C PHE A 394 2.28 -14.84 -14.26
N THR A 395 3.19 -14.79 -15.24
CA THR A 395 4.10 -15.91 -15.54
C THR A 395 5.09 -16.22 -14.43
N ARG A 396 5.47 -15.21 -13.65
CA ARG A 396 6.39 -15.36 -12.52
C ARG A 396 5.68 -15.81 -11.26
N GLU A 397 4.49 -15.25 -10.98
CA GLU A 397 3.77 -15.44 -9.72
C GLU A 397 2.78 -16.59 -9.79
N CYS A 398 2.33 -16.98 -10.99
CA CYS A 398 1.42 -18.08 -11.26
C CYS A 398 1.98 -19.09 -12.30
N PRO A 399 3.19 -19.64 -12.11
CA PRO A 399 3.91 -20.37 -13.17
C PRO A 399 3.17 -21.61 -13.70
N VAL A 400 2.46 -22.34 -12.84
CA VAL A 400 1.71 -23.55 -13.23
C VAL A 400 0.57 -23.19 -14.19
N LEU A 401 -0.17 -22.13 -13.90
CA LEU A 401 -1.26 -21.67 -14.77
C LEU A 401 -0.70 -21.00 -16.02
N ALA A 402 0.41 -20.29 -15.90
CA ALA A 402 1.08 -19.68 -17.03
C ALA A 402 1.60 -20.71 -18.05
N GLU A 403 2.04 -21.88 -17.60
CA GLU A 403 2.40 -22.99 -18.47
C GLU A 403 1.15 -23.58 -19.19
N LYS A 404 0.06 -23.79 -18.43
CA LYS A 404 -1.20 -24.38 -18.94
C LYS A 404 -1.88 -23.48 -19.99
N PHE A 405 -1.91 -22.18 -19.79
CA PHE A 405 -2.62 -21.19 -20.62
C PHE A 405 -1.71 -20.35 -21.51
N ASN A 406 -0.48 -20.77 -21.72
CA ASN A 406 0.58 -20.03 -22.40
C ASN A 406 0.14 -19.44 -23.75
N VAL A 407 0.22 -18.12 -23.85
CA VAL A 407 0.03 -17.37 -25.08
C VAL A 407 1.36 -16.76 -25.49
N THR A 408 1.71 -16.90 -26.77
CA THR A 408 2.92 -16.30 -27.34
C THR A 408 2.58 -15.13 -28.25
N ASN A 409 3.39 -14.09 -28.20
CA ASN A 409 3.28 -12.93 -29.08
C ASN A 409 3.74 -13.26 -30.50
N LYS A 410 3.65 -12.31 -31.44
CA LYS A 410 4.05 -12.48 -32.85
C LYS A 410 5.53 -12.86 -33.04
N LYS A 411 6.38 -12.67 -32.04
CA LYS A 411 7.80 -13.05 -32.04
C LYS A 411 8.05 -14.43 -31.44
N GLY A 412 6.99 -15.17 -31.06
CA GLY A 412 7.09 -16.47 -30.41
C GLY A 412 7.54 -16.40 -28.94
N LEU A 413 7.55 -15.21 -28.34
CA LEU A 413 7.87 -15.02 -26.92
C LEU A 413 6.59 -15.08 -26.10
N ASN A 414 6.70 -15.57 -24.87
CA ASN A 414 5.58 -15.57 -23.93
C ASN A 414 5.04 -14.14 -23.72
N ASP A 415 3.71 -14.03 -23.75
CA ASP A 415 2.98 -12.79 -23.44
C ASP A 415 2.26 -12.98 -22.11
N PRO A 416 2.80 -12.47 -21.00
CA PRO A 416 2.23 -12.72 -19.67
C PRO A 416 0.82 -12.16 -19.50
N VAL A 417 0.53 -11.00 -20.07
CA VAL A 417 -0.80 -10.38 -19.99
C VAL A 417 -1.83 -11.20 -20.77
N GLN A 418 -1.52 -11.58 -22.01
CA GLN A 418 -2.42 -12.42 -22.81
C GLN A 418 -2.57 -13.83 -22.22
N THR A 419 -1.53 -14.36 -21.58
CA THR A 419 -1.59 -15.63 -20.86
C THR A 419 -2.54 -15.55 -19.67
N CYS A 420 -2.47 -14.45 -18.90
CA CYS A 420 -3.41 -14.18 -17.82
C CYS A 420 -4.84 -14.04 -18.34
N ASN A 421 -5.06 -13.27 -19.41
CA ASN A 421 -6.38 -13.09 -20.01
C ASN A 421 -6.99 -14.44 -20.47
N ALA A 422 -6.19 -15.29 -21.11
CA ALA A 422 -6.62 -16.62 -21.53
C ALA A 422 -7.03 -17.51 -20.35
N TYR A 423 -6.32 -17.42 -19.22
CA TYR A 423 -6.71 -18.10 -17.98
C TYR A 423 -8.06 -17.60 -17.45
N ILE A 424 -8.23 -16.30 -17.32
CA ILE A 424 -9.48 -15.67 -16.81
C ILE A 424 -10.70 -16.03 -17.66
N GLU A 425 -10.54 -16.15 -18.99
CA GLU A 425 -11.62 -16.58 -19.90
C GLU A 425 -11.95 -18.07 -19.80
N SER A 426 -10.94 -18.90 -19.58
CA SER A 426 -11.06 -20.35 -19.77
C SER A 426 -11.48 -21.11 -18.52
N ASP A 427 -11.34 -20.53 -17.34
CA ASP A 427 -11.58 -21.20 -16.06
C ASP A 427 -12.34 -20.30 -15.08
N PRO A 428 -13.65 -20.03 -15.34
CA PRO A 428 -14.42 -19.13 -14.49
C PRO A 428 -14.58 -19.64 -13.05
N GLU A 429 -14.56 -20.95 -12.81
CA GLU A 429 -14.68 -21.55 -11.48
C GLU A 429 -13.41 -21.37 -10.63
N ALA A 430 -12.26 -21.18 -11.26
CA ALA A 430 -11.00 -20.94 -10.55
C ALA A 430 -10.94 -19.59 -9.82
N LEU A 431 -11.94 -18.73 -10.02
CA LEU A 431 -12.05 -17.39 -9.43
C LEU A 431 -13.09 -17.31 -8.30
N ASN A 432 -13.47 -18.43 -7.72
CA ASN A 432 -14.47 -18.49 -6.63
C ASN A 432 -14.01 -17.73 -5.37
N GLU A 433 -12.68 -17.60 -5.14
CA GLU A 433 -12.11 -16.81 -4.05
C GLU A 433 -11.89 -15.33 -4.43
N ALA A 434 -12.22 -14.92 -5.64
CA ALA A 434 -12.08 -13.54 -6.09
C ALA A 434 -13.31 -12.69 -5.71
N TYR A 435 -13.53 -12.52 -4.40
CA TYR A 435 -14.63 -11.70 -3.89
C TYR A 435 -14.27 -10.95 -2.60
N TRP A 436 -14.95 -9.84 -2.39
CA TRP A 436 -14.94 -9.09 -1.14
C TRP A 436 -16.08 -9.54 -0.24
N LYS A 437 -15.82 -9.77 1.05
CA LYS A 437 -16.82 -9.87 2.12
C LYS A 437 -16.46 -8.86 3.20
N ILE A 438 -17.16 -7.74 3.19
CA ILE A 438 -16.84 -6.56 4.02
C ILE A 438 -17.88 -6.46 5.15
N ARG A 439 -17.41 -6.31 6.39
CA ARG A 439 -18.26 -5.98 7.53
C ARG A 439 -18.58 -4.50 7.55
N GLY A 440 -17.59 -3.65 7.34
CA GLY A 440 -17.81 -2.21 7.28
C GLY A 440 -16.56 -1.40 6.90
N VAL A 441 -16.81 -0.15 6.52
CA VAL A 441 -15.79 0.91 6.40
C VAL A 441 -16.20 2.05 7.32
N TYR A 442 -15.27 2.44 8.20
CA TYR A 442 -15.51 3.49 9.17
C TYR A 442 -14.53 4.64 8.93
N VAL A 443 -15.07 5.83 8.69
CA VAL A 443 -14.26 7.01 8.44
C VAL A 443 -14.43 8.00 9.57
N TYR A 444 -13.32 8.44 10.11
CA TYR A 444 -13.25 9.43 11.19
C TYR A 444 -12.46 10.65 10.74
N GLU A 445 -12.91 11.82 11.14
CA GLU A 445 -12.18 13.07 10.98
C GLU A 445 -11.95 13.72 12.33
N ARG A 446 -10.96 14.60 12.40
CA ARG A 446 -10.72 15.49 13.54
C ARG A 446 -10.55 16.92 13.07
N GLU A 447 -10.83 17.88 13.93
CA GLU A 447 -10.64 19.30 13.59
C GLU A 447 -9.16 19.58 13.37
N LEU A 448 -8.82 20.13 12.21
CA LEU A 448 -7.50 20.68 11.93
C LEU A 448 -7.35 22.05 12.59
N ARG A 449 -6.13 22.41 12.96
CA ARG A 449 -5.84 23.75 13.46
C ARG A 449 -6.11 24.76 12.36
N LYS A 450 -6.97 25.73 12.64
CA LYS A 450 -7.08 26.88 11.75
C LYS A 450 -5.72 27.59 11.69
N PRO A 451 -5.21 27.94 10.49
CA PRO A 451 -4.01 28.77 10.40
C PRO A 451 -4.23 30.01 11.28
N LYS A 452 -3.24 30.36 12.09
CA LYS A 452 -3.27 31.63 12.83
C LYS A 452 -3.35 32.73 11.78
N ASN A 453 -4.53 33.28 11.57
CA ASN A 453 -4.65 34.51 10.81
C ASN A 453 -3.70 35.53 11.47
N ASP A 454 -2.72 36.01 10.72
CA ASP A 454 -1.92 37.14 11.12
C ASP A 454 -2.87 38.23 11.56
N ILE A 455 -2.94 38.46 12.89
CA ILE A 455 -3.65 39.58 13.43
C ILE A 455 -2.93 40.79 12.84
N LYS A 456 -3.51 41.40 11.81
CA LYS A 456 -3.10 42.73 11.38
C LYS A 456 -3.26 43.62 12.60
N VAL A 457 -2.14 43.92 13.25
CA VAL A 457 -2.06 44.99 14.19
C VAL A 457 -2.25 46.25 13.37
N GLU A 458 -3.46 46.74 13.29
CA GLU A 458 -3.71 48.12 12.85
C GLU A 458 -2.99 49.03 13.85
N LYS A 459 -2.01 49.76 13.32
CA LYS A 459 -1.34 50.86 14.03
C LYS A 459 -2.18 52.12 13.95
#